data_57db6fb12a1e9f4cf1cc578c4ac9351f
#
_entry.id   57db6fb12a1e9f4cf1cc578c4ac9351f
#
_cell.length_a   1.000
_cell.length_b   1.000
_cell.length_c   1.000
_cell.angle_alpha   90.00
_cell.angle_beta   90.00
_cell.angle_gamma   90.00
#
_symmetry.space_group_name_H-M   'P 1'
#
loop_
_entity.id
_entity.type
_entity.pdbx_description
1 polymer ?
#
loop_
_entity_poly.entity_id
_entity_poly.type
_entity_poly.pdbx_seq_one_letter_code
_entity_poly.pdbx_strand_id
1 'polypeptide(L)'
;ALGSWGGSLIRPEATGYGLVYYVGHMIDYATGGKESFAGKRVAISGSGNVAQYAALKVLELGGIVLSLSDSKGSIIATTEQGIDAELIAKIAQLKVDRKQLSELAGTSEFDSKAKYLEGKRPWLQVGAVDIALPSATQNEVSGEEAEGLIKAGCRFIAEGSNMGSTLEAIEVFENHRRNNKDKAIWYAPGKAANAGGVAVSGLEMAQNSSRVQWTSEEVDNRLKDIMKNCFNSGLQTALTYVTPGEGELPSLVAGSNIAGFSKVAAAMKEQGDWW
;
A
#
# COMPACT_ATOMS: atom_id res chain seq x y z
N ALA A 1 3.20 -22.75 -7.05
CA ALA A 1 4.13 -23.84 -6.77
C ALA A 1 5.56 -23.32 -6.80
N LEU A 2 6.29 -23.50 -5.72
CA LEU A 2 7.69 -23.09 -5.60
C LEU A 2 8.58 -24.33 -5.72
N GLY A 3 9.70 -24.21 -6.38
CA GLY A 3 10.72 -25.24 -6.43
C GLY A 3 10.83 -25.97 -7.77
N SER A 4 11.03 -27.28 -7.74
CA SER A 4 11.39 -28.10 -8.92
C SER A 4 10.38 -28.10 -10.07
N TRP A 5 9.17 -27.61 -9.85
CA TRP A 5 8.08 -27.61 -10.83
C TRP A 5 7.74 -26.23 -11.40
N GLY A 6 8.51 -25.19 -11.06
CA GLY A 6 8.28 -23.81 -11.50
C GLY A 6 7.73 -22.91 -10.38
N GLY A 7 7.38 -21.69 -10.74
CA GLY A 7 6.94 -20.65 -9.83
C GLY A 7 8.00 -19.56 -9.67
N SER A 8 7.61 -18.44 -9.06
CA SER A 8 8.50 -17.33 -8.73
C SER A 8 8.63 -17.18 -7.23
N LEU A 9 9.86 -16.96 -6.76
CA LEU A 9 10.12 -16.52 -5.40
C LEU A 9 9.51 -15.13 -5.20
N ILE A 10 9.23 -14.76 -3.94
CA ILE A 10 8.63 -13.45 -3.57
C ILE A 10 7.19 -13.26 -4.10
N ARG A 11 6.55 -14.27 -4.68
CA ARG A 11 5.16 -14.16 -5.16
C ARG A 11 4.16 -13.83 -4.04
N PRO A 12 4.22 -14.48 -2.84
CA PRO A 12 3.34 -14.12 -1.73
C PRO A 12 3.57 -12.72 -1.18
N GLU A 13 4.81 -12.24 -1.21
CA GLU A 13 5.24 -10.95 -0.69
C GLU A 13 4.99 -9.78 -1.65
N ALA A 14 4.84 -10.07 -2.93
CA ALA A 14 4.97 -9.09 -4.01
C ALA A 14 4.03 -7.89 -3.90
N THR A 15 2.76 -8.10 -3.54
CA THR A 15 1.81 -7.00 -3.43
C THR A 15 2.15 -6.10 -2.25
N GLY A 16 2.44 -6.67 -1.09
CA GLY A 16 2.79 -5.92 0.12
C GLY A 16 4.12 -5.18 -0.02
N TYR A 17 5.15 -5.86 -0.51
CA TYR A 17 6.45 -5.23 -0.77
C TYR A 17 6.36 -4.15 -1.83
N GLY A 18 5.66 -4.44 -2.93
CA GLY A 18 5.47 -3.47 -4.01
C GLY A 18 4.74 -2.21 -3.56
N LEU A 19 3.72 -2.36 -2.72
CA LEU A 19 3.01 -1.24 -2.11
C LEU A 19 3.96 -0.32 -1.33
N VAL A 20 4.81 -0.90 -0.50
CA VAL A 20 5.78 -0.14 0.30
C VAL A 20 6.83 0.53 -0.59
N TYR A 21 7.31 -0.14 -1.63
CA TYR A 21 8.22 0.47 -2.59
C TYR A 21 7.59 1.67 -3.30
N TYR A 22 6.33 1.54 -3.72
CA TYR A 22 5.59 2.64 -4.34
C TYR A 22 5.51 3.86 -3.41
N VAL A 23 5.12 3.64 -2.16
CA VAL A 23 5.02 4.72 -1.16
C VAL A 23 6.39 5.33 -0.87
N GLY A 24 7.45 4.53 -0.87
CA GLY A 24 8.82 5.04 -0.77
C GLY A 24 9.14 6.09 -1.83
N HIS A 25 8.70 5.87 -3.07
CA HIS A 25 8.85 6.83 -4.16
C HIS A 25 7.97 8.07 -3.96
N MET A 26 6.78 7.92 -3.40
CA MET A 26 5.93 9.07 -3.03
C MET A 26 6.62 9.95 -2.00
N ILE A 27 7.16 9.37 -0.94
CA ILE A 27 7.87 10.10 0.13
C ILE A 27 9.08 10.83 -0.44
N ASP A 28 9.88 10.12 -1.23
CA ASP A 28 11.08 10.68 -1.86
C ASP A 28 10.76 11.90 -2.73
N TYR A 29 9.78 11.78 -3.60
CA TYR A 29 9.36 12.89 -4.46
C TYR A 29 8.80 14.07 -3.66
N ALA A 30 7.88 13.81 -2.73
CA ALA A 30 7.21 14.87 -1.97
C ALA A 30 8.15 15.62 -1.02
N THR A 31 9.23 15.00 -0.58
CA THR A 31 10.18 15.57 0.37
C THR A 31 11.52 15.95 -0.26
N GLY A 32 11.65 15.82 -1.57
CA GLY A 32 12.91 16.10 -2.27
C GLY A 32 14.07 15.21 -1.80
N GLY A 33 13.78 13.95 -1.45
CA GLY A 33 14.75 12.97 -0.99
C GLY A 33 15.17 13.13 0.48
N LYS A 34 14.51 14.01 1.24
CA LYS A 34 14.90 14.30 2.64
C LYS A 34 14.35 13.31 3.65
N GLU A 35 13.23 12.65 3.35
CA GLU A 35 12.55 11.72 4.24
C GLU A 35 12.40 10.34 3.60
N SER A 36 12.20 9.34 4.43
CA SER A 36 11.98 7.95 4.07
C SER A 36 10.94 7.32 5.02
N PHE A 37 10.77 6.01 4.98
CA PHE A 37 9.94 5.31 5.96
C PHE A 37 10.49 5.37 7.40
N ALA A 38 11.76 5.67 7.57
CA ALA A 38 12.40 5.67 8.89
C ALA A 38 11.65 6.61 9.87
N GLY A 39 11.19 6.06 10.98
CA GLY A 39 10.44 6.76 12.02
C GLY A 39 8.99 7.09 11.68
N LYS A 40 8.49 6.75 10.49
CA LYS A 40 7.12 7.03 10.09
C LYS A 40 6.13 6.09 10.78
N ARG A 41 5.03 6.67 11.22
CA ARG A 41 3.91 5.96 11.86
C ARG A 41 2.92 5.50 10.79
N VAL A 42 2.76 4.20 10.64
CA VAL A 42 2.04 3.57 9.53
C VAL A 42 0.85 2.78 10.03
N ALA A 43 -0.36 3.21 9.66
CA ALA A 43 -1.59 2.46 9.90
C ALA A 43 -1.86 1.51 8.72
N ILE A 44 -2.11 0.25 9.04
CA ILE A 44 -2.37 -0.80 8.06
C ILE A 44 -3.67 -1.49 8.45
N SER A 45 -4.54 -1.77 7.49
CA SER A 45 -5.70 -2.63 7.65
C SER A 45 -5.47 -3.99 7.01
N GLY A 46 -6.28 -4.97 7.42
CA GLY A 46 -6.14 -6.33 6.96
C GLY A 46 -5.15 -7.15 7.79
N SER A 47 -5.14 -8.44 7.55
CA SER A 47 -4.26 -9.42 8.20
C SER A 47 -3.86 -10.57 7.27
N GLY A 48 -4.17 -10.43 5.98
CA GLY A 48 -3.75 -11.36 4.93
C GLY A 48 -2.34 -11.07 4.41
N ASN A 49 -1.98 -11.70 3.30
CA ASN A 49 -0.62 -11.58 2.75
C ASN A 49 -0.21 -10.13 2.48
N VAL A 50 -1.07 -9.34 1.88
CA VAL A 50 -0.74 -7.93 1.56
C VAL A 50 -0.39 -7.15 2.83
N ALA A 51 -1.25 -7.23 3.84
CA ALA A 51 -1.07 -6.53 5.11
C ALA A 51 0.17 -7.02 5.87
N GLN A 52 0.36 -8.34 5.97
CA GLN A 52 1.50 -8.93 6.68
C GLN A 52 2.83 -8.52 6.05
N TYR A 53 2.95 -8.65 4.74
CA TYR A 53 4.22 -8.35 4.05
C TYR A 53 4.47 -6.85 3.93
N ALA A 54 3.44 -6.03 3.78
CA ALA A 54 3.58 -4.58 3.89
C ALA A 54 4.10 -4.18 5.27
N ALA A 55 3.53 -4.74 6.34
CA ALA A 55 3.98 -4.48 7.71
C ALA A 55 5.43 -4.89 7.91
N LEU A 56 5.83 -6.09 7.46
CA LEU A 56 7.22 -6.55 7.57
C LEU A 56 8.20 -5.64 6.82
N LYS A 57 7.84 -5.21 5.62
CA LYS A 57 8.69 -4.30 4.84
C LYS A 57 8.79 -2.91 5.49
N VAL A 58 7.71 -2.40 6.05
CA VAL A 58 7.72 -1.15 6.83
C VAL A 58 8.69 -1.25 8.00
N LEU A 59 8.66 -2.35 8.77
CA LEU A 59 9.61 -2.58 9.87
C LEU A 59 11.05 -2.65 9.39
N GLU A 60 11.31 -3.34 8.29
CA GLU A 60 12.65 -3.44 7.68
C GLU A 60 13.20 -2.06 7.32
N LEU A 61 12.36 -1.15 6.85
CA LEU A 61 12.74 0.21 6.47
C LEU A 61 12.73 1.21 7.65
N GLY A 62 12.54 0.72 8.86
CA GLY A 62 12.58 1.55 10.07
C GLY A 62 11.29 2.27 10.41
N GLY A 63 10.18 1.93 9.77
CA GLY A 63 8.86 2.47 10.10
C GLY A 63 8.23 1.79 11.31
N ILE A 64 7.16 2.40 11.82
CA ILE A 64 6.41 1.94 12.99
C ILE A 64 5.03 1.48 12.53
N VAL A 65 4.72 0.21 12.74
CA VAL A 65 3.41 -0.35 12.39
C VAL A 65 2.43 -0.13 13.53
N LEU A 66 1.36 0.64 13.28
CA LEU A 66 0.39 1.03 14.28
C LEU A 66 -0.78 0.06 14.43
N SER A 67 -1.10 -0.67 13.36
CA SER A 67 -2.32 -1.48 13.32
C SER A 67 -2.28 -2.60 12.30
N LEU A 68 -3.07 -3.62 12.55
CA LEU A 68 -3.55 -4.64 11.60
C LEU A 68 -4.99 -4.94 11.96
N SER A 69 -5.78 -5.50 11.04
CA SER A 69 -7.20 -5.72 11.30
C SER A 69 -7.73 -6.95 10.57
N ASP A 70 -8.89 -7.39 11.00
CA ASP A 70 -9.73 -8.34 10.27
C ASP A 70 -11.18 -7.81 10.15
N SER A 71 -12.10 -8.62 9.66
CA SER A 71 -13.50 -8.23 9.50
C SER A 71 -14.23 -7.97 10.81
N LYS A 72 -13.66 -8.36 11.95
CA LYS A 72 -14.28 -8.27 13.27
C LYS A 72 -13.75 -7.13 14.13
N GLY A 73 -12.55 -6.65 13.84
CA GLY A 73 -11.95 -5.56 14.60
C GLY A 73 -10.51 -5.29 14.25
N SER A 74 -9.87 -4.46 15.06
CA SER A 74 -8.49 -4.01 14.81
C SER A 74 -7.58 -4.27 15.99
N ILE A 75 -6.35 -4.66 15.69
CA ILE A 75 -5.22 -4.64 16.61
C ILE A 75 -4.57 -3.27 16.50
N ILE A 76 -4.43 -2.57 17.62
CA ILE A 76 -3.83 -1.24 17.72
C ILE A 76 -2.64 -1.32 18.67
N ALA A 77 -1.48 -0.86 18.20
CA ALA A 77 -0.28 -0.77 19.01
C ALA A 77 -0.46 0.18 20.21
N THR A 78 0.04 -0.23 21.37
CA THR A 78 -0.01 0.56 22.62
C THR A 78 1.36 1.08 23.03
N THR A 79 2.42 0.71 22.31
CA THR A 79 3.79 1.14 22.54
C THR A 79 4.29 2.05 21.43
N GLU A 80 5.30 2.86 21.70
CA GLU A 80 5.92 3.73 20.69
C GLU A 80 6.63 2.95 19.59
N GLN A 81 7.08 1.72 19.86
CA GLN A 81 7.71 0.85 18.87
C GLN A 81 6.72 0.22 17.90
N GLY A 82 5.43 0.24 18.25
CA GLY A 82 4.38 -0.34 17.41
C GLY A 82 4.34 -1.87 17.46
N ILE A 83 3.67 -2.44 16.49
CA ILE A 83 3.56 -3.89 16.28
C ILE A 83 4.91 -4.40 15.75
N ASP A 84 5.48 -5.41 16.44
CA ASP A 84 6.76 -6.01 16.06
C ASP A 84 6.61 -7.23 15.13
N ALA A 85 7.72 -7.71 14.60
CA ALA A 85 7.75 -8.86 13.71
C ALA A 85 7.25 -10.14 14.38
N GLU A 86 7.45 -10.30 15.67
CA GLU A 86 6.96 -11.46 16.43
C GLU A 86 5.44 -11.49 16.49
N LEU A 87 4.80 -10.34 16.74
CA LEU A 87 3.34 -10.25 16.73
C LEU A 87 2.78 -10.47 15.32
N ILE A 88 3.43 -9.96 14.27
CA ILE A 88 3.05 -10.22 12.89
C ILE A 88 3.12 -11.72 12.58
N ALA A 89 4.16 -12.41 13.04
CA ALA A 89 4.28 -13.87 12.87
C ALA A 89 3.14 -14.63 13.57
N LYS A 90 2.74 -14.21 14.75
CA LYS A 90 1.57 -14.79 15.46
C LYS A 90 0.27 -14.57 14.71
N ILE A 91 0.08 -13.38 14.15
CA ILE A 91 -1.08 -13.06 13.30
C ILE A 91 -1.08 -13.96 12.06
N ALA A 92 0.07 -14.14 11.42
CA ALA A 92 0.20 -15.03 10.26
C ALA A 92 -0.20 -16.47 10.62
N GLN A 93 0.24 -16.98 11.78
CA GLN A 93 -0.12 -18.32 12.24
C GLN A 93 -1.62 -18.44 12.53
N LEU A 94 -2.24 -17.44 13.15
CA LEU A 94 -3.70 -17.43 13.35
C LEU A 94 -4.45 -17.53 12.02
N LYS A 95 -3.98 -16.83 10.99
CA LYS A 95 -4.61 -16.89 9.66
C LYS A 95 -4.47 -18.27 9.02
N VAL A 96 -3.33 -18.91 9.17
CA VAL A 96 -3.15 -20.32 8.74
C VAL A 96 -4.13 -21.25 9.46
N ASP A 97 -4.31 -21.05 10.76
CA ASP A 97 -5.23 -21.82 11.61
C ASP A 97 -6.70 -21.41 11.44
N ARG A 98 -6.99 -20.44 10.55
CA ARG A 98 -8.33 -19.88 10.31
C ARG A 98 -9.02 -19.32 11.56
N LYS A 99 -8.23 -18.74 12.45
CA LYS A 99 -8.68 -18.12 13.69
C LYS A 99 -8.80 -16.60 13.53
N GLN A 100 -9.54 -15.98 14.45
CA GLN A 100 -9.75 -14.53 14.47
C GLN A 100 -8.68 -13.81 15.29
N LEU A 101 -8.39 -12.56 14.95
CA LEU A 101 -7.42 -11.73 15.66
C LEU A 101 -7.80 -11.51 17.13
N SER A 102 -9.10 -11.52 17.46
CA SER A 102 -9.60 -11.40 18.83
C SER A 102 -9.05 -12.46 19.78
N GLU A 103 -8.64 -13.63 19.28
CA GLU A 103 -8.07 -14.70 20.09
C GLU A 103 -6.69 -14.39 20.68
N LEU A 104 -6.01 -13.35 20.19
CA LEU A 104 -4.75 -12.86 20.78
C LEU A 104 -4.96 -12.06 22.06
N ALA A 105 -6.12 -11.41 22.20
CA ALA A 105 -6.42 -10.58 23.35
C ALA A 105 -6.49 -11.42 24.65
N GLY A 106 -6.00 -10.86 25.75
CA GLY A 106 -5.98 -11.53 27.04
C GLY A 106 -4.69 -12.29 27.34
N THR A 107 -3.78 -12.42 26.39
CA THR A 107 -2.44 -12.94 26.67
C THR A 107 -1.55 -11.79 27.15
N SER A 108 -0.71 -12.05 28.17
CA SER A 108 0.15 -11.01 28.73
C SER A 108 1.14 -10.44 27.71
N GLU A 109 1.62 -11.26 26.81
CA GLU A 109 2.51 -10.85 25.74
C GLU A 109 1.84 -9.90 24.74
N PHE A 110 0.64 -10.24 24.29
CA PHE A 110 -0.13 -9.37 23.39
C PHE A 110 -0.51 -8.05 24.09
N ASP A 111 -1.08 -8.15 25.29
CA ASP A 111 -1.60 -7.01 26.03
C ASP A 111 -0.51 -6.01 26.43
N SER A 112 0.74 -6.45 26.51
CA SER A 112 1.88 -5.55 26.72
C SER A 112 2.27 -4.71 25.50
N LYS A 113 1.86 -5.11 24.29
CA LYS A 113 2.26 -4.49 23.01
C LYS A 113 1.13 -3.82 22.29
N ALA A 114 -0.10 -4.32 22.45
CA ALA A 114 -1.24 -3.93 21.65
C ALA A 114 -2.56 -4.14 22.41
N LYS A 115 -3.63 -3.63 21.81
CA LYS A 115 -5.01 -3.90 22.24
C LYS A 115 -5.86 -4.30 21.04
N TYR A 116 -6.92 -5.04 21.29
CA TYR A 116 -7.90 -5.40 20.27
C TYR A 116 -9.18 -4.57 20.48
N LEU A 117 -9.64 -3.94 19.40
CA LEU A 117 -10.87 -3.14 19.39
C LEU A 117 -11.90 -3.80 18.48
N GLU A 118 -12.89 -4.45 19.07
CA GLU A 118 -13.95 -5.11 18.35
C GLU A 118 -14.82 -4.10 17.58
N GLY A 119 -15.17 -4.44 16.34
CA GLY A 119 -16.05 -3.63 15.51
C GLY A 119 -15.44 -2.33 14.98
N LYS A 120 -14.16 -2.07 15.23
CA LYS A 120 -13.49 -0.83 14.81
C LYS A 120 -12.51 -1.07 13.69
N ARG A 121 -12.54 -0.20 12.68
CA ARG A 121 -11.48 -0.05 11.69
C ARG A 121 -10.33 0.77 12.29
N PRO A 122 -9.09 0.62 11.81
CA PRO A 122 -7.94 1.25 12.49
C PRO A 122 -7.85 2.77 12.31
N TRP A 123 -8.44 3.34 11.28
CA TRP A 123 -8.11 4.68 10.78
C TRP A 123 -8.28 5.81 11.80
N LEU A 124 -9.27 5.73 12.67
CA LEU A 124 -9.54 6.73 13.72
C LEU A 124 -9.04 6.30 15.11
N GLN A 125 -8.38 5.13 15.20
CA GLN A 125 -8.01 4.52 16.48
C GLN A 125 -6.50 4.60 16.78
N VAL A 126 -5.68 4.96 15.81
CA VAL A 126 -4.22 4.89 15.90
C VAL A 126 -3.55 6.17 16.42
N GLY A 127 -4.31 7.25 16.63
CA GLY A 127 -3.74 8.54 17.00
C GLY A 127 -2.97 9.18 15.84
N ALA A 128 -1.84 9.81 16.14
CA ALA A 128 -0.99 10.42 15.11
C ALA A 128 -0.50 9.38 14.10
N VAL A 129 -0.62 9.69 12.82
CA VAL A 129 -0.28 8.79 11.71
C VAL A 129 0.35 9.58 10.57
N ASP A 130 1.37 9.02 9.93
CA ASP A 130 2.05 9.62 8.78
C ASP A 130 1.61 8.97 7.47
N ILE A 131 1.40 7.65 7.49
CA ILE A 131 1.11 6.84 6.30
C ILE A 131 -0.05 5.89 6.61
N ALA A 132 -1.00 5.78 5.68
CA ALA A 132 -2.09 4.82 5.73
C ALA A 132 -2.03 3.86 4.53
N LEU A 133 -2.09 2.55 4.81
CA LEU A 133 -2.03 1.49 3.82
C LEU A 133 -3.27 0.59 3.93
N PRO A 134 -4.41 0.99 3.32
CA PRO A 134 -5.59 0.13 3.27
C PRO A 134 -5.28 -1.17 2.52
N SER A 135 -5.32 -2.29 3.22
CA SER A 135 -4.87 -3.59 2.70
C SER A 135 -5.84 -4.73 3.02
N ALA A 136 -7.11 -4.41 3.29
CA ALA A 136 -8.16 -5.36 3.64
C ALA A 136 -9.19 -5.53 2.52
N THR A 137 -10.14 -4.61 2.44
CA THR A 137 -11.31 -4.74 1.56
C THR A 137 -11.62 -3.46 0.77
N GLN A 138 -12.55 -3.59 -0.17
CA GLN A 138 -13.13 -2.43 -0.86
C GLN A 138 -13.83 -1.49 0.12
N ASN A 139 -13.77 -0.18 -0.17
CA ASN A 139 -14.54 0.85 0.52
C ASN A 139 -14.35 0.88 2.05
N GLU A 140 -13.17 0.53 2.52
CA GLU A 140 -12.88 0.50 3.95
C GLU A 140 -12.47 1.86 4.54
N VAL A 141 -12.15 2.82 3.69
CA VAL A 141 -11.89 4.21 4.10
C VAL A 141 -13.04 5.09 3.63
N SER A 142 -13.85 5.57 4.56
CA SER A 142 -14.96 6.49 4.29
C SER A 142 -14.48 7.94 4.20
N GLY A 143 -15.36 8.84 3.74
CA GLY A 143 -15.07 10.28 3.75
C GLY A 143 -14.76 10.83 5.14
N GLU A 144 -15.49 10.39 6.17
CA GLU A 144 -15.23 10.76 7.56
C GLU A 144 -13.86 10.25 8.04
N GLU A 145 -13.53 9.01 7.73
CA GLU A 145 -12.24 8.42 8.06
C GLU A 145 -11.09 9.12 7.31
N ALA A 146 -11.32 9.52 6.06
CA ALA A 146 -10.35 10.32 5.29
C ALA A 146 -10.05 11.66 5.97
N GLU A 147 -11.08 12.38 6.42
CA GLU A 147 -10.91 13.63 7.17
C GLU A 147 -10.19 13.40 8.50
N GLY A 148 -10.52 12.32 9.19
CA GLY A 148 -9.85 11.94 10.44
C GLY A 148 -8.37 11.62 10.26
N LEU A 149 -7.99 10.93 9.18
CA LEU A 149 -6.60 10.67 8.82
C LEU A 149 -5.83 11.98 8.55
N ILE A 150 -6.43 12.91 7.82
CA ILE A 150 -5.84 14.22 7.57
C ILE A 150 -5.61 14.99 8.88
N LYS A 151 -6.59 15.00 9.78
CA LYS A 151 -6.46 15.64 11.11
C LYS A 151 -5.37 14.99 11.97
N ALA A 152 -5.19 13.68 11.83
CA ALA A 152 -4.15 12.93 12.55
C ALA A 152 -2.74 13.12 11.98
N GLY A 153 -2.58 13.91 10.92
CA GLY A 153 -1.31 14.23 10.31
C GLY A 153 -0.89 13.35 9.14
N CYS A 154 -1.79 12.48 8.65
CA CYS A 154 -1.48 11.58 7.53
C CYS A 154 -1.10 12.36 6.28
N ARG A 155 0.06 12.04 5.71
CA ARG A 155 0.60 12.68 4.52
C ARG A 155 0.54 11.78 3.28
N PHE A 156 0.56 10.48 3.46
CA PHE A 156 0.57 9.53 2.37
C PHE A 156 -0.45 8.43 2.63
N ILE A 157 -1.28 8.16 1.62
CA ILE A 157 -2.20 7.03 1.64
C ILE A 157 -2.13 6.30 0.29
N ALA A 158 -1.89 5.00 0.33
CA ALA A 158 -1.80 4.17 -0.86
C ALA A 158 -2.53 2.84 -0.62
N GLU A 159 -3.34 2.44 -1.59
CA GLU A 159 -4.17 1.26 -1.47
C GLU A 159 -3.43 -0.03 -1.81
N GLY A 160 -3.29 -0.91 -0.85
CA GLY A 160 -2.85 -2.30 -1.06
C GLY A 160 -3.98 -3.20 -1.52
N SER A 161 -5.20 -2.90 -1.13
CA SER A 161 -6.43 -3.54 -1.62
C SER A 161 -6.95 -2.84 -2.86
N ASN A 162 -7.81 -3.54 -3.60
CA ASN A 162 -8.51 -2.94 -4.73
C ASN A 162 -9.63 -2.02 -4.21
N MET A 163 -9.61 -0.76 -4.64
CA MET A 163 -10.63 0.22 -4.30
C MET A 163 -10.87 0.37 -2.79
N GLY A 164 -9.80 0.47 -2.01
CA GLY A 164 -9.86 0.56 -0.54
C GLY A 164 -10.57 1.81 -0.02
N SER A 165 -10.53 2.90 -0.78
CA SER A 165 -11.17 4.17 -0.40
C SER A 165 -12.49 4.36 -1.15
N THR A 166 -13.50 4.90 -0.47
CA THR A 166 -14.75 5.30 -1.12
C THR A 166 -14.52 6.49 -2.06
N LEU A 167 -15.47 6.74 -2.96
CA LEU A 167 -15.40 7.93 -3.84
C LEU A 167 -15.35 9.21 -3.02
N GLU A 168 -16.13 9.30 -1.93
CA GLU A 168 -16.09 10.44 -1.03
C GLU A 168 -14.72 10.61 -0.37
N ALA A 169 -14.08 9.52 0.05
CA ALA A 169 -12.74 9.57 0.62
C ALA A 169 -11.72 10.09 -0.40
N ILE A 170 -11.76 9.58 -1.64
CA ILE A 170 -10.88 10.04 -2.72
C ILE A 170 -11.08 11.53 -2.99
N GLU A 171 -12.32 12.01 -3.00
CA GLU A 171 -12.63 13.42 -3.17
C GLU A 171 -12.05 14.27 -2.05
N VAL A 172 -12.16 13.82 -0.80
CA VAL A 172 -11.54 14.48 0.36
C VAL A 172 -10.03 14.58 0.18
N PHE A 173 -9.35 13.50 -0.19
CA PHE A 173 -7.91 13.49 -0.42
C PHE A 173 -7.50 14.43 -1.58
N GLU A 174 -8.19 14.36 -2.70
CA GLU A 174 -7.87 15.17 -3.87
C GLU A 174 -8.15 16.67 -3.62
N ASN A 175 -9.21 17.01 -2.90
CA ASN A 175 -9.47 18.39 -2.50
C ASN A 175 -8.40 18.92 -1.55
N HIS A 176 -7.97 18.11 -0.58
CA HIS A 176 -6.90 18.48 0.32
C HIS A 176 -5.58 18.68 -0.42
N ARG A 177 -5.26 17.83 -1.39
CA ARG A 177 -4.08 17.97 -2.25
C ARG A 177 -4.07 19.31 -2.99
N ARG A 178 -5.19 19.72 -3.56
CA ARG A 178 -5.31 20.99 -4.31
C ARG A 178 -5.18 22.22 -3.43
N ASN A 179 -5.54 22.14 -2.16
CA ASN A 179 -5.68 23.31 -1.29
C ASN A 179 -4.58 23.46 -0.23
N ASN A 180 -3.65 22.51 -0.07
CA ASN A 180 -2.70 22.50 1.03
C ASN A 180 -1.22 22.38 0.60
N LYS A 181 -0.94 22.45 -0.67
CA LYS A 181 0.44 22.43 -1.23
C LYS A 181 1.31 21.32 -0.63
N ASP A 182 2.46 21.68 -0.04
CA ASP A 182 3.44 20.77 0.54
C ASP A 182 2.97 20.06 1.82
N LYS A 183 1.90 20.54 2.45
CA LYS A 183 1.27 19.93 3.63
C LYS A 183 0.10 19.00 3.28
N ALA A 184 -0.20 18.85 2.00
CA ALA A 184 -1.29 18.05 1.54
C ALA A 184 -1.07 16.55 1.78
N ILE A 185 -2.17 15.84 2.01
CA ILE A 185 -2.18 14.38 1.89
C ILE A 185 -2.04 14.00 0.41
N TRP A 186 -1.28 12.95 0.13
CA TRP A 186 -1.08 12.44 -1.21
C TRP A 186 -1.63 11.03 -1.31
N TYR A 187 -2.59 10.84 -2.19
CA TYR A 187 -3.32 9.59 -2.39
C TYR A 187 -2.83 8.86 -3.65
N ALA A 188 -2.61 7.55 -3.53
CA ALA A 188 -2.30 6.66 -4.64
C ALA A 188 -3.35 5.55 -4.77
N PRO A 189 -3.94 5.35 -5.96
CA PRO A 189 -4.95 4.33 -6.17
C PRO A 189 -4.36 2.92 -6.20
N GLY A 190 -5.17 1.92 -5.82
CA GLY A 190 -4.76 0.52 -5.79
C GLY A 190 -4.26 0.01 -7.14
N LYS A 191 -4.90 0.42 -8.24
CA LYS A 191 -4.47 0.02 -9.60
C LYS A 191 -3.00 0.30 -9.90
N ALA A 192 -2.38 1.26 -9.23
CA ALA A 192 -0.96 1.56 -9.34
C ALA A 192 -0.19 0.98 -8.15
N ALA A 193 -0.60 1.31 -6.93
CA ALA A 193 0.14 0.97 -5.73
C ALA A 193 0.17 -0.53 -5.43
N ASN A 194 -0.85 -1.30 -5.82
CA ASN A 194 -0.90 -2.75 -5.60
C ASN A 194 -0.48 -3.60 -6.82
N ALA A 195 0.08 -3.00 -7.85
CA ALA A 195 0.45 -3.69 -9.10
C ALA A 195 1.55 -4.76 -8.92
N GLY A 196 2.24 -4.80 -7.79
CA GLY A 196 3.35 -5.71 -7.54
C GLY A 196 2.98 -7.19 -7.67
N GLY A 197 1.80 -7.57 -7.20
CA GLY A 197 1.31 -8.95 -7.31
C GLY A 197 1.12 -9.41 -8.75
N VAL A 198 0.50 -8.59 -9.57
CA VAL A 198 0.29 -8.85 -11.00
C VAL A 198 1.62 -8.86 -11.74
N ALA A 199 2.51 -7.94 -11.41
CA ALA A 199 3.83 -7.85 -12.02
C ALA A 199 4.66 -9.11 -11.78
N VAL A 200 4.72 -9.61 -10.55
CA VAL A 200 5.45 -10.85 -10.23
C VAL A 200 4.77 -12.07 -10.84
N SER A 201 3.45 -12.07 -10.99
CA SER A 201 2.76 -13.12 -11.76
C SER A 201 3.21 -13.15 -13.22
N GLY A 202 3.39 -11.99 -13.83
CA GLY A 202 3.97 -11.87 -15.18
C GLY A 202 5.41 -12.39 -15.25
N LEU A 203 6.22 -12.07 -14.25
CA LEU A 203 7.59 -12.60 -14.14
C LEU A 203 7.60 -14.12 -13.96
N GLU A 204 6.68 -14.66 -13.16
CA GLU A 204 6.53 -16.11 -12.99
C GLU A 204 6.21 -16.81 -14.30
N MET A 205 5.28 -16.27 -15.09
CA MET A 205 4.97 -16.81 -16.41
C MET A 205 6.18 -16.76 -17.33
N ALA A 206 6.94 -15.69 -17.34
CA ALA A 206 8.17 -15.55 -18.12
C ALA A 206 9.24 -16.56 -17.68
N GLN A 207 9.45 -16.75 -16.37
CA GLN A 207 10.36 -17.76 -15.84
C GLN A 207 9.96 -19.18 -16.29
N ASN A 208 8.68 -19.52 -16.16
CA ASN A 208 8.16 -20.84 -16.52
C ASN A 208 8.31 -21.10 -18.03
N SER A 209 8.01 -20.09 -18.85
CA SER A 209 8.16 -20.18 -20.31
C SER A 209 9.62 -20.34 -20.76
N SER A 210 10.52 -19.62 -20.11
CA SER A 210 11.96 -19.62 -20.44
C SER A 210 12.73 -20.72 -19.72
N ARG A 211 12.09 -21.46 -18.81
CA ARG A 211 12.72 -22.47 -17.94
C ARG A 211 13.90 -21.94 -17.14
N VAL A 212 13.85 -20.66 -16.76
CA VAL A 212 14.88 -19.98 -15.97
C VAL A 212 14.41 -19.85 -14.54
N GLN A 213 15.30 -20.02 -13.57
CA GLN A 213 15.03 -19.73 -12.16
C GLN A 213 15.79 -18.48 -11.76
N TRP A 214 15.10 -17.54 -11.15
CA TRP A 214 15.70 -16.34 -10.56
C TRP A 214 15.76 -16.47 -9.05
N THR A 215 16.77 -15.85 -8.44
CA THR A 215 16.90 -15.76 -6.99
C THR A 215 15.83 -14.82 -6.41
N SER A 216 15.58 -14.91 -5.11
CA SER A 216 14.69 -13.97 -4.41
C SER A 216 15.15 -12.52 -4.58
N GLU A 217 16.44 -12.27 -4.56
CA GLU A 217 17.03 -10.96 -4.75
C GLU A 217 16.78 -10.43 -6.16
N GLU A 218 16.95 -11.26 -7.19
CA GLU A 218 16.67 -10.89 -8.59
C GLU A 218 15.20 -10.52 -8.77
N VAL A 219 14.28 -11.33 -8.24
CA VAL A 219 12.83 -11.04 -8.32
C VAL A 219 12.49 -9.76 -7.56
N ASP A 220 13.03 -9.57 -6.37
CA ASP A 220 12.80 -8.37 -5.57
C ASP A 220 13.34 -7.11 -6.26
N ASN A 221 14.52 -7.17 -6.86
CA ASN A 221 15.08 -6.05 -7.61
C ASN A 221 14.22 -5.70 -8.84
N ARG A 222 13.70 -6.71 -9.54
CA ARG A 222 12.75 -6.49 -10.65
C ARG A 222 11.45 -5.86 -10.16
N LEU A 223 10.94 -6.28 -9.01
CA LEU A 223 9.77 -5.71 -8.38
C LEU A 223 10.00 -4.23 -8.03
N LYS A 224 11.14 -3.89 -7.44
CA LYS A 224 11.52 -2.50 -7.15
C LYS A 224 11.51 -1.64 -8.42
N ASP A 225 12.10 -2.13 -9.50
CA ASP A 225 12.14 -1.42 -10.79
C ASP A 225 10.75 -1.24 -11.39
N ILE A 226 9.91 -2.27 -11.33
CA ILE A 226 8.53 -2.21 -11.83
C ILE A 226 7.73 -1.18 -11.05
N MET A 227 7.83 -1.15 -9.72
CA MET A 227 7.10 -0.19 -8.89
C MET A 227 7.60 1.24 -9.09
N LYS A 228 8.90 1.42 -9.28
CA LYS A 228 9.49 2.71 -9.65
C LYS A 228 8.94 3.20 -10.99
N ASN A 229 8.90 2.34 -12.00
CA ASN A 229 8.37 2.68 -13.32
C ASN A 229 6.87 2.97 -13.27
N CYS A 230 6.12 2.22 -12.47
CA CYS A 230 4.70 2.43 -12.26
C CYS A 230 4.42 3.81 -11.64
N PHE A 231 5.16 4.16 -10.60
CA PHE A 231 5.07 5.48 -9.97
C PHE A 231 5.46 6.60 -10.95
N ASN A 232 6.60 6.48 -11.62
CA ASN A 232 7.08 7.50 -12.54
C ASN A 232 6.14 7.68 -13.73
N SER A 233 5.53 6.62 -14.25
CA SER A 233 4.55 6.70 -15.33
C SER A 233 3.32 7.51 -14.92
N GLY A 234 2.76 7.24 -13.75
CA GLY A 234 1.62 8.01 -13.21
C GLY A 234 1.99 9.47 -12.94
N LEU A 235 3.15 9.69 -12.34
CA LEU A 235 3.66 11.02 -12.02
C LEU A 235 3.86 11.87 -13.29
N GLN A 236 4.61 11.37 -14.26
CA GLN A 236 4.92 12.10 -15.50
C GLN A 236 3.67 12.35 -16.33
N THR A 237 2.76 11.39 -16.37
CA THR A 237 1.48 11.55 -17.06
C THR A 237 0.62 12.63 -16.39
N ALA A 238 0.59 12.68 -15.07
CA ALA A 238 -0.10 13.74 -14.34
C ALA A 238 0.51 15.12 -14.64
N LEU A 239 1.83 15.22 -14.61
CA LEU A 239 2.53 16.48 -14.92
C LEU A 239 2.28 16.95 -16.34
N THR A 240 2.13 16.04 -17.30
CA THR A 240 1.91 16.38 -18.71
C THR A 240 0.48 16.80 -19.01
N TYR A 241 -0.52 16.08 -18.48
CA TYR A 241 -1.92 16.23 -18.87
C TYR A 241 -2.78 16.94 -17.81
N VAL A 242 -2.37 16.94 -16.58
CA VAL A 242 -3.09 17.56 -15.45
C VAL A 242 -2.10 18.36 -14.63
N THR A 243 -1.50 19.38 -15.24
CA THR A 243 -0.46 20.20 -14.63
C THR A 243 -0.92 20.73 -13.27
N PRO A 244 -0.20 20.41 -12.17
CA PRO A 244 -0.55 20.90 -10.85
C PRO A 244 -0.32 22.42 -10.77
N GLY A 245 -1.04 23.07 -9.85
CA GLY A 245 -0.75 24.46 -9.49
C GLY A 245 0.62 24.59 -8.81
N GLU A 246 1.05 25.81 -8.63
CA GLU A 246 2.34 26.10 -8.00
C GLU A 246 2.41 25.52 -6.58
N GLY A 247 3.40 24.65 -6.35
CA GLY A 247 3.62 23.98 -5.07
C GLY A 247 2.66 22.82 -4.78
N GLU A 248 1.74 22.49 -5.69
CA GLU A 248 0.86 21.33 -5.55
C GLU A 248 1.56 20.03 -5.95
N LEU A 249 1.25 18.96 -5.23
CA LEU A 249 1.61 17.61 -5.66
C LEU A 249 0.73 17.17 -6.85
N PRO A 250 1.28 16.44 -7.84
CA PRO A 250 0.50 15.95 -8.97
C PRO A 250 -0.56 14.93 -8.55
N SER A 251 -1.68 14.85 -9.30
CA SER A 251 -2.70 13.83 -9.05
C SER A 251 -2.28 12.46 -9.56
N LEU A 252 -1.91 11.56 -8.67
CA LEU A 252 -1.57 10.18 -9.03
C LEU A 252 -2.80 9.38 -9.50
N VAL A 253 -3.98 9.76 -9.07
CA VAL A 253 -5.26 9.19 -9.58
C VAL A 253 -5.43 9.51 -11.05
N ALA A 254 -5.38 10.79 -11.39
CA ALA A 254 -5.52 11.25 -12.77
C ALA A 254 -4.39 10.71 -13.64
N GLY A 255 -3.15 10.79 -13.17
CA GLY A 255 -1.98 10.31 -13.90
C GLY A 255 -2.06 8.81 -14.21
N SER A 256 -2.42 7.99 -13.23
CA SER A 256 -2.55 6.55 -13.40
C SER A 256 -3.69 6.18 -14.35
N ASN A 257 -4.82 6.88 -14.26
CA ASN A 257 -5.96 6.68 -15.16
C ASN A 257 -5.61 7.02 -16.61
N ILE A 258 -5.01 8.18 -16.82
CA ILE A 258 -4.63 8.65 -18.17
C ILE A 258 -3.54 7.75 -18.76
N ALA A 259 -2.56 7.34 -17.96
CA ALA A 259 -1.49 6.43 -18.41
C ALA A 259 -2.07 5.09 -18.90
N GLY A 260 -3.02 4.52 -18.15
CA GLY A 260 -3.73 3.30 -18.56
C GLY A 260 -4.57 3.50 -19.83
N PHE A 261 -5.36 4.57 -19.89
CA PHE A 261 -6.18 4.92 -21.05
C PHE A 261 -5.33 5.14 -22.31
N SER A 262 -4.24 5.86 -22.20
CA SER A 262 -3.37 6.18 -23.35
C SER A 262 -2.81 4.94 -24.03
N LYS A 263 -2.48 3.90 -23.26
CA LYS A 263 -2.01 2.61 -23.80
C LYS A 263 -3.11 1.92 -24.63
N VAL A 264 -4.33 1.90 -24.10
CA VAL A 264 -5.49 1.30 -24.79
C VAL A 264 -5.83 2.09 -26.03
N ALA A 265 -5.88 3.42 -25.94
CA ALA A 265 -6.15 4.29 -27.08
C ALA A 265 -5.13 4.14 -28.20
N ALA A 266 -3.84 4.05 -27.84
CA ALA A 266 -2.77 3.82 -28.83
C ALA A 266 -2.94 2.46 -29.55
N ALA A 267 -3.21 1.40 -28.78
CA ALA A 267 -3.45 0.07 -29.36
C ALA A 267 -4.68 0.04 -30.28
N MET A 268 -5.77 0.67 -29.88
CA MET A 268 -6.97 0.79 -30.73
C MET A 268 -6.66 1.54 -32.01
N LYS A 269 -5.94 2.64 -31.93
CA LYS A 269 -5.53 3.42 -33.11
C LYS A 269 -4.67 2.58 -34.08
N GLU A 270 -3.71 1.83 -33.56
CA GLU A 270 -2.83 0.98 -34.37
C GLU A 270 -3.59 -0.18 -35.01
N GLN A 271 -4.61 -0.71 -34.39
CA GLN A 271 -5.43 -1.80 -34.89
C GLN A 271 -6.60 -1.35 -35.77
N GLY A 272 -6.81 -0.05 -35.92
CA GLY A 272 -7.83 0.50 -36.79
C GLY A 272 -9.24 0.52 -36.20
N ASP A 273 -9.38 0.37 -34.90
CA ASP A 273 -10.70 0.41 -34.20
C ASP A 273 -11.19 1.85 -33.92
N TRP A 274 -10.95 2.73 -34.87
CA TRP A 274 -11.47 4.10 -34.82
C TRP A 274 -12.61 4.28 -35.84
N TRP A 275 -13.72 4.71 -35.34
CA TRP A 275 -14.90 5.09 -36.14
C TRP A 275 -14.77 6.50 -36.69
#